data_77b37548bc38957b1d0fbc3c786581c8
#
_entry.id   77b37548bc38957b1d0fbc3c786581c8
#
_cell.length_a   1.000
_cell.length_b   1.000
_cell.length_c   1.000
_cell.angle_alpha   90.00
_cell.angle_beta   90.00
_cell.angle_gamma   90.00
#
_symmetry.space_group_name_H-M   'P 1'
#
loop_
_entity.id
_entity.type
_entity.pdbx_description
1 polymer ?
#
loop_
_entity_poly.entity_id
_entity_poly.type
_entity_poly.pdbx_seq_one_letter_code
_entity_poly.pdbx_strand_id
1 'polypeptide(L)'
;MLIMDNLKIATAQFESRSGDKEYNLGIIAELAARAAEAGADVIATHECSITGYSHARRLSREELWELSEPVPDGPSIQRLTEIASASDIVVLAGLFEQGADGKIYKPYVCVDKHGLVAKYRKLHPFINPHITPGNEYVVFDLLGWKCGILICYDNNIIENVRATTLLGADIIFMPHVTMCTPSTRPG
;
A
#
# COMPACT_ATOMS: atom_id res chain seq x y z
N MET A 1 0.48 10.63 -32.00
CA MET A 1 -0.23 10.67 -30.71
C MET A 1 -0.51 9.21 -30.35
N LEU A 2 0.27 8.62 -29.46
CA LEU A 2 0.01 7.28 -28.95
C LEU A 2 -1.31 7.37 -28.18
N ILE A 3 -2.32 6.63 -28.60
CA ILE A 3 -3.55 6.46 -27.81
C ILE A 3 -3.12 5.56 -26.65
N MET A 4 -3.01 6.11 -25.46
CA MET A 4 -2.83 5.31 -24.25
C MET A 4 -4.13 4.58 -23.97
N ASP A 5 -4.05 3.26 -23.78
CA ASP A 5 -5.21 2.47 -23.37
C ASP A 5 -5.73 2.95 -22.01
N ASN A 6 -7.01 2.88 -21.79
CA ASN A 6 -7.62 3.27 -20.52
C ASN A 6 -7.15 2.32 -19.42
N LEU A 7 -6.57 2.85 -18.35
CA LEU A 7 -6.25 2.10 -17.14
C LEU A 7 -7.48 2.02 -16.22
N LYS A 8 -7.99 0.83 -15.96
CA LYS A 8 -9.09 0.60 -15.04
C LYS A 8 -8.58 0.23 -13.66
N ILE A 9 -8.86 1.08 -12.68
CA ILE A 9 -8.41 0.91 -11.31
C ILE A 9 -9.62 0.62 -10.41
N ALA A 10 -9.58 -0.51 -9.71
CA ALA A 10 -10.48 -0.81 -8.61
C ALA A 10 -9.87 -0.29 -7.31
N THR A 11 -10.66 0.42 -6.52
CA THR A 11 -10.27 0.76 -5.14
C THR A 11 -11.02 -0.15 -4.17
N ALA A 12 -10.30 -0.74 -3.23
CA ALA A 12 -10.85 -1.69 -2.29
C ALA A 12 -10.59 -1.28 -0.85
N GLN A 13 -11.66 -1.21 -0.08
CA GLN A 13 -11.59 -0.98 1.36
C GLN A 13 -12.35 -2.08 2.09
N PHE A 14 -11.72 -2.63 3.13
CA PHE A 14 -12.28 -3.67 3.98
C PHE A 14 -11.82 -3.48 5.42
N GLU A 15 -12.48 -4.14 6.36
CA GLU A 15 -12.04 -4.17 7.74
C GLU A 15 -10.93 -5.20 7.91
N SER A 16 -9.69 -4.72 8.03
CA SER A 16 -8.54 -5.59 8.28
C SER A 16 -8.50 -6.06 9.73
N ARG A 17 -8.18 -7.34 9.93
CA ARG A 17 -7.89 -7.88 11.26
C ARG A 17 -6.48 -7.48 11.67
N SER A 18 -6.37 -6.94 12.89
CA SER A 18 -5.11 -6.50 13.47
C SER A 18 -4.11 -7.66 13.61
N GLY A 19 -2.99 -7.59 12.91
CA GLY A 19 -1.93 -8.58 12.94
C GLY A 19 -2.20 -9.90 12.19
N ASP A 20 -3.42 -10.14 11.74
CA ASP A 20 -3.81 -11.37 11.02
C ASP A 20 -3.57 -11.20 9.51
N LYS A 21 -2.30 -11.33 9.12
CA LYS A 21 -1.87 -11.14 7.73
C LYS A 21 -2.50 -12.16 6.79
N GLU A 22 -2.67 -13.41 7.23
CA GLU A 22 -3.25 -14.47 6.41
C GLU A 22 -4.71 -14.17 6.07
N TYR A 23 -5.51 -13.81 7.06
CA TYR A 23 -6.89 -13.38 6.83
C TYR A 23 -6.97 -12.19 5.89
N ASN A 24 -6.16 -11.16 6.13
CA ASN A 24 -6.19 -9.93 5.35
C ASN A 24 -5.78 -10.18 3.88
N LEU A 25 -4.76 -11.01 3.66
CA LEU A 25 -4.34 -11.43 2.32
C LEU A 25 -5.40 -12.29 1.63
N GLY A 26 -6.16 -13.10 2.39
CA GLY A 26 -7.32 -13.84 1.88
C GLY A 26 -8.41 -12.89 1.36
N ILE A 27 -8.75 -11.84 2.11
CA ILE A 27 -9.71 -10.81 1.65
C ILE A 27 -9.18 -10.05 0.43
N ILE A 28 -7.89 -9.73 0.41
CA ILE A 28 -7.26 -9.08 -0.77
C ILE A 28 -7.39 -10.00 -2.00
N ALA A 29 -7.19 -11.31 -1.85
CA ALA A 29 -7.33 -12.27 -2.95
C ALA A 29 -8.77 -12.30 -3.50
N GLU A 30 -9.77 -12.36 -2.63
CA GLU A 30 -11.18 -12.34 -3.04
C GLU A 30 -11.55 -11.03 -3.77
N LEU A 31 -11.08 -9.89 -3.26
CA LEU A 31 -11.33 -8.59 -3.86
C LEU A 31 -10.58 -8.42 -5.20
N ALA A 32 -9.37 -8.96 -5.32
CA ALA A 32 -8.60 -8.97 -6.56
C ALA A 32 -9.30 -9.79 -7.65
N ALA A 33 -9.80 -10.98 -7.32
CA ALA A 33 -10.55 -11.81 -8.25
C ALA A 33 -11.82 -11.07 -8.75
N ARG A 34 -12.59 -10.47 -7.85
CA ARG A 34 -13.79 -9.67 -8.21
C ARG A 34 -13.46 -8.45 -9.05
N ALA A 35 -12.34 -7.76 -8.77
CA ALA A 35 -11.88 -6.63 -9.54
C ALA A 35 -11.51 -7.04 -10.97
N ALA A 36 -10.79 -8.16 -11.12
CA ALA A 36 -10.42 -8.73 -12.41
C ALA A 36 -11.66 -9.16 -13.21
N GLU A 37 -12.64 -9.83 -12.59
CA GLU A 37 -13.92 -10.17 -13.21
C GLU A 37 -14.68 -8.92 -13.70
N ALA A 38 -14.55 -7.79 -13.02
CA ALA A 38 -15.11 -6.51 -13.43
C ALA A 38 -14.27 -5.79 -14.51
N GLY A 39 -13.18 -6.41 -14.95
CA GLY A 39 -12.27 -5.91 -15.98
C GLY A 39 -11.33 -4.80 -15.50
N ALA A 40 -10.98 -4.76 -14.20
CA ALA A 40 -9.96 -3.87 -13.69
C ALA A 40 -8.56 -4.42 -13.99
N ASP A 41 -7.63 -3.51 -14.29
CA ASP A 41 -6.22 -3.81 -14.53
C ASP A 41 -5.40 -3.75 -13.23
N VAL A 42 -5.89 -2.97 -12.27
CA VAL A 42 -5.23 -2.69 -10.99
C VAL A 42 -6.25 -2.71 -9.86
N ILE A 43 -5.88 -3.31 -8.73
CA ILE A 43 -6.60 -3.14 -7.46
C ILE A 43 -5.69 -2.43 -6.44
N ALA A 44 -6.19 -1.34 -5.84
CA ALA A 44 -5.51 -0.60 -4.78
C ALA A 44 -6.30 -0.72 -3.48
N THR A 45 -5.67 -1.25 -2.43
CA THR A 45 -6.25 -1.39 -1.10
C THR A 45 -5.87 -0.21 -0.19
N HIS A 46 -6.39 -0.18 1.04
CA HIS A 46 -6.08 0.88 1.98
C HIS A 46 -4.69 0.75 2.63
N GLU A 47 -4.23 1.80 3.30
CA GLU A 47 -2.99 1.84 4.08
C GLU A 47 -2.96 0.71 5.12
N CYS A 48 -1.83 -0.01 5.26
CA CYS A 48 -1.67 -1.16 6.17
C CYS A 48 -2.73 -2.26 6.02
N SER A 49 -3.25 -2.44 4.82
CA SER A 49 -4.30 -3.45 4.54
C SER A 49 -3.89 -4.87 4.94
N ILE A 50 -2.60 -5.20 4.88
CA ILE A 50 -2.07 -6.54 5.24
C ILE A 50 -1.92 -6.68 6.76
N THR A 51 -1.35 -5.70 7.43
CA THR A 51 -0.97 -5.80 8.85
C THR A 51 -2.00 -5.24 9.83
N GLY A 52 -2.95 -4.44 9.32
CA GLY A 52 -3.81 -3.62 10.16
C GLY A 52 -3.10 -2.35 10.65
N TYR A 53 -3.86 -1.33 11.03
CA TYR A 53 -3.33 0.00 11.33
C TYR A 53 -3.42 0.37 12.82
N SER A 54 -4.62 0.36 13.38
CA SER A 54 -4.91 1.02 14.66
C SER A 54 -4.19 0.39 15.86
N HIS A 55 -4.02 -0.93 15.85
CA HIS A 55 -3.36 -1.66 16.94
C HIS A 55 -1.86 -1.35 17.02
N ALA A 56 -1.22 -1.02 15.89
CA ALA A 56 0.21 -0.69 15.83
C ALA A 56 0.60 0.45 16.78
N ARG A 57 -0.35 1.33 17.15
CA ARG A 57 -0.13 2.39 18.14
C ARG A 57 0.35 1.88 19.50
N ARG A 58 -0.01 0.64 19.87
CA ARG A 58 0.23 0.05 21.18
C ARG A 58 1.37 -0.95 21.20
N LEU A 59 1.89 -1.31 20.03
CA LEU A 59 2.97 -2.29 19.91
C LEU A 59 4.30 -1.70 20.38
N SER A 60 5.05 -2.51 21.15
CA SER A 60 6.45 -2.26 21.42
C SER A 60 7.27 -2.33 20.12
N ARG A 61 8.55 -1.94 20.18
CA ARG A 61 9.44 -2.06 19.02
C ARG A 61 9.60 -3.52 18.58
N GLU A 62 9.71 -4.42 19.53
CA GLU A 62 9.88 -5.86 19.31
C GLU A 62 8.63 -6.46 18.65
N GLU A 63 7.44 -6.18 19.19
CA GLU A 63 6.17 -6.65 18.63
C GLU A 63 5.92 -6.09 17.22
N LEU A 64 6.27 -4.81 17.00
CA LEU A 64 6.16 -4.19 15.68
C LEU A 64 7.15 -4.80 14.67
N TRP A 65 8.37 -5.15 15.14
CA TRP A 65 9.37 -5.84 14.35
C TRP A 65 8.90 -7.25 13.93
N GLU A 66 8.33 -8.01 14.86
CA GLU A 66 7.76 -9.34 14.58
C GLU A 66 6.58 -9.30 13.61
N LEU A 67 5.77 -8.24 13.68
CA LEU A 67 4.67 -8.01 12.74
C LEU A 67 5.18 -7.65 11.34
N SER A 68 6.33 -6.97 11.26
CA SER A 68 6.93 -6.49 10.01
C SER A 68 7.58 -7.62 9.22
N GLU A 69 7.79 -7.41 7.93
CA GLU A 69 8.42 -8.37 7.03
C GLU A 69 9.46 -7.70 6.13
N PRO A 70 10.50 -8.41 5.67
CA PRO A 70 11.37 -7.88 4.64
C PRO A 70 10.61 -7.64 3.32
N VAL A 71 10.97 -6.59 2.60
CA VAL A 71 10.44 -6.28 1.26
C VAL A 71 11.63 -6.09 0.31
N PRO A 72 11.75 -6.92 -0.76
CA PRO A 72 10.70 -7.72 -1.41
C PRO A 72 10.52 -9.16 -0.89
N ASP A 73 11.40 -9.71 -0.07
CA ASP A 73 11.55 -11.16 0.12
C ASP A 73 10.59 -11.78 1.15
N GLY A 74 9.71 -10.98 1.74
CA GLY A 74 8.77 -11.41 2.77
C GLY A 74 7.59 -12.23 2.24
N PRO A 75 6.97 -13.06 3.12
CA PRO A 75 5.86 -13.94 2.74
C PRO A 75 4.64 -13.17 2.21
N SER A 76 4.38 -11.95 2.69
CA SER A 76 3.26 -11.16 2.16
C SER A 76 3.49 -10.73 0.71
N ILE A 77 4.73 -10.42 0.30
CA ILE A 77 5.03 -10.08 -1.10
C ILE A 77 4.89 -11.30 -2.00
N GLN A 78 5.35 -12.47 -1.54
CA GLN A 78 5.16 -13.72 -2.26
C GLN A 78 3.67 -14.02 -2.46
N ARG A 79 2.88 -13.87 -1.40
CA ARG A 79 1.42 -14.09 -1.47
C ARG A 79 0.72 -13.08 -2.38
N LEU A 80 1.11 -11.80 -2.36
CA LEU A 80 0.59 -10.80 -3.30
C LEU A 80 0.93 -11.15 -4.76
N THR A 81 2.13 -11.66 -5.02
CA THR A 81 2.55 -12.12 -6.35
C THR A 81 1.68 -13.29 -6.84
N GLU A 82 1.37 -14.25 -5.96
CA GLU A 82 0.44 -15.34 -6.27
C GLU A 82 -0.96 -14.81 -6.58
N ILE A 83 -1.47 -13.87 -5.79
CA ILE A 83 -2.79 -13.23 -6.00
C ILE A 83 -2.81 -12.51 -7.34
N ALA A 84 -1.79 -11.71 -7.64
CA ALA A 84 -1.65 -10.98 -8.89
C ALA A 84 -1.61 -11.94 -10.09
N SER A 85 -0.88 -13.05 -9.95
CA SER A 85 -0.77 -14.08 -10.99
C SER A 85 -2.10 -14.82 -11.20
N ALA A 86 -2.80 -15.20 -10.12
CA ALA A 86 -4.04 -15.95 -10.19
C ALA A 86 -5.19 -15.17 -10.83
N SER A 87 -5.21 -13.85 -10.64
CA SER A 87 -6.26 -12.96 -11.13
C SER A 87 -5.85 -12.13 -12.36
N ASP A 88 -4.59 -12.26 -12.82
CA ASP A 88 -3.95 -11.45 -13.88
C ASP A 88 -4.20 -9.94 -13.69
N ILE A 89 -3.99 -9.44 -12.46
CA ILE A 89 -4.25 -8.06 -12.04
C ILE A 89 -3.06 -7.54 -11.21
N VAL A 90 -2.77 -6.24 -11.31
CA VAL A 90 -1.79 -5.61 -10.43
C VAL A 90 -2.42 -5.32 -9.06
N VAL A 91 -1.69 -5.60 -7.98
CA VAL A 91 -2.18 -5.42 -6.59
C VAL A 91 -1.32 -4.40 -5.86
N LEU A 92 -1.97 -3.39 -5.27
CA LEU A 92 -1.32 -2.45 -4.37
C LEU A 92 -1.83 -2.64 -2.94
N ALA A 93 -0.90 -2.77 -1.98
CA ALA A 93 -1.23 -3.03 -0.58
C ALA A 93 -0.20 -2.43 0.39
N GLY A 94 -0.60 -2.21 1.64
CA GLY A 94 0.24 -1.64 2.68
C GLY A 94 0.56 -2.63 3.81
N LEU A 95 1.79 -2.54 4.34
CA LEU A 95 2.27 -3.38 5.45
C LEU A 95 3.30 -2.63 6.30
N PHE A 96 3.88 -3.30 7.31
CA PHE A 96 5.11 -2.87 7.99
C PHE A 96 6.31 -3.65 7.45
N GLU A 97 7.45 -2.98 7.29
CA GLU A 97 8.67 -3.51 6.69
C GLU A 97 9.81 -3.57 7.70
N GLN A 98 10.51 -4.70 7.71
CA GLN A 98 11.83 -4.85 8.31
C GLN A 98 12.88 -4.33 7.33
N GLY A 99 13.43 -3.15 7.60
CA GLY A 99 14.53 -2.62 6.81
C GLY A 99 15.83 -3.41 7.03
N ALA A 100 16.64 -3.55 5.99
CA ALA A 100 17.96 -4.19 6.08
C ALA A 100 18.91 -3.45 7.03
N ASP A 101 18.61 -2.19 7.38
CA ASP A 101 19.32 -1.37 8.34
C ASP A 101 18.82 -1.55 9.80
N GLY A 102 17.97 -2.54 10.05
CA GLY A 102 17.38 -2.83 11.36
C GLY A 102 16.29 -1.85 11.80
N LYS A 103 15.81 -1.00 10.91
CA LYS A 103 14.71 -0.07 11.18
C LYS A 103 13.39 -0.62 10.68
N ILE A 104 12.30 -0.06 11.22
CA ILE A 104 10.94 -0.42 10.81
C ILE A 104 10.41 0.70 9.92
N TYR A 105 9.85 0.34 8.78
CA TYR A 105 9.21 1.26 7.84
C TYR A 105 7.75 0.90 7.63
N LYS A 106 7.03 1.83 7.02
CA LYS A 106 5.63 1.61 6.62
C LYS A 106 5.47 1.86 5.12
N PRO A 107 5.71 0.82 4.31
CA PRO A 107 5.56 0.93 2.87
C PRO A 107 4.13 0.69 2.38
N TYR A 108 3.92 1.16 1.16
CA TYR A 108 2.90 0.71 0.25
C TYR A 108 3.59 0.13 -0.98
N VAL A 109 3.19 -1.06 -1.38
CA VAL A 109 3.82 -1.81 -2.46
C VAL A 109 2.89 -1.96 -3.65
N CYS A 110 3.46 -1.98 -4.85
CA CYS A 110 2.82 -2.37 -6.08
C CYS A 110 3.44 -3.70 -6.53
N VAL A 111 2.62 -4.71 -6.75
CA VAL A 111 3.04 -6.09 -7.08
C VAL A 111 2.26 -6.56 -8.29
N ASP A 112 2.95 -7.15 -9.25
CA ASP A 112 2.36 -7.86 -10.38
C ASP A 112 2.67 -9.37 -10.32
N LYS A 113 2.31 -10.10 -11.35
CA LYS A 113 2.57 -11.55 -11.46
C LYS A 113 4.05 -11.94 -11.50
N HIS A 114 4.95 -10.98 -11.67
CA HIS A 114 6.41 -11.19 -11.69
C HIS A 114 7.07 -10.79 -10.35
N GLY A 115 6.32 -10.15 -9.44
CA GLY A 115 6.79 -9.72 -8.13
C GLY A 115 6.64 -8.22 -7.86
N LEU A 116 7.54 -7.69 -7.04
CA LEU A 116 7.51 -6.29 -6.65
C LEU A 116 7.86 -5.36 -7.81
N VAL A 117 6.91 -4.50 -8.21
CA VAL A 117 7.09 -3.44 -9.22
C VAL A 117 7.62 -2.17 -8.58
N ALA A 118 7.03 -1.75 -7.45
CA ALA A 118 7.42 -0.53 -6.74
C ALA A 118 7.14 -0.64 -5.24
N LYS A 119 7.94 0.11 -4.47
CA LYS A 119 7.79 0.26 -3.03
C LYS A 119 8.00 1.72 -2.64
N TYR A 120 7.06 2.30 -1.94
CA TYR A 120 7.18 3.63 -1.34
C TYR A 120 7.08 3.53 0.17
N ARG A 121 8.06 4.07 0.90
CA ARG A 121 8.05 4.17 2.38
C ARG A 121 7.44 5.50 2.78
N LYS A 122 6.44 5.49 3.64
CA LYS A 122 5.78 6.70 4.14
C LYS A 122 6.77 7.71 4.67
N LEU A 123 6.71 8.94 4.16
CA LEU A 123 7.60 10.03 4.55
C LEU A 123 7.28 10.58 5.94
N HIS A 124 5.98 10.63 6.32
CA HIS A 124 5.52 11.21 7.58
C HIS A 124 4.73 10.18 8.40
N PRO A 125 5.36 9.09 8.91
CA PRO A 125 4.71 8.14 9.80
C PRO A 125 4.54 8.75 11.20
N PHE A 126 3.39 8.50 11.86
CA PHE A 126 3.14 9.04 13.20
C PHE A 126 2.39 8.09 14.14
N ILE A 127 1.95 6.92 13.67
CA ILE A 127 1.12 6.01 14.48
C ILE A 127 1.90 5.36 15.62
N ASN A 128 3.20 5.14 15.44
CA ASN A 128 4.08 4.51 16.40
C ASN A 128 5.48 5.14 16.31
N PRO A 129 6.13 5.51 17.43
CA PRO A 129 7.42 6.20 17.43
C PRO A 129 8.60 5.36 16.90
N HIS A 130 8.41 4.04 16.77
CA HIS A 130 9.43 3.12 16.26
C HIS A 130 9.44 3.01 14.74
N ILE A 131 8.48 3.65 14.04
CA ILE A 131 8.44 3.66 12.58
C ILE A 131 9.33 4.78 12.06
N THR A 132 10.29 4.42 11.23
CA THR A 132 11.22 5.34 10.60
C THR A 132 10.59 5.97 9.37
N PRO A 133 10.72 7.30 9.15
CA PRO A 133 10.35 7.96 7.91
C PRO A 133 11.07 7.39 6.69
N GLY A 134 10.37 7.32 5.55
CA GLY A 134 11.00 7.20 4.25
C GLY A 134 11.79 8.46 3.89
N ASN A 135 12.54 8.41 2.79
CA ASN A 135 13.43 9.50 2.40
C ASN A 135 13.42 9.79 0.89
N GLU A 136 12.48 9.23 0.15
CA GLU A 136 12.41 9.38 -1.30
C GLU A 136 10.98 9.49 -1.82
N TYR A 137 10.81 10.19 -2.93
CA TYR A 137 9.61 10.12 -3.76
C TYR A 137 9.77 8.98 -4.76
N VAL A 138 8.71 8.23 -4.98
CA VAL A 138 8.71 7.08 -5.89
C VAL A 138 7.75 7.34 -7.04
N VAL A 139 8.29 7.32 -8.26
CA VAL A 139 7.52 7.32 -9.51
C VAL A 139 7.99 6.12 -10.34
N PHE A 140 7.06 5.37 -10.90
CA PHE A 140 7.31 4.12 -11.61
C PHE A 140 6.37 3.96 -12.80
N ASP A 141 6.78 3.14 -13.77
CA ASP A 141 5.94 2.82 -14.91
C ASP A 141 5.01 1.66 -14.57
N LEU A 142 3.72 1.82 -14.87
CA LEU A 142 2.69 0.81 -14.68
C LEU A 142 1.72 0.81 -15.85
N LEU A 143 1.72 -0.26 -16.65
CA LEU A 143 0.80 -0.46 -17.77
C LEU A 143 0.75 0.76 -18.73
N GLY A 144 1.89 1.36 -18.98
CA GLY A 144 2.04 2.52 -19.87
C GLY A 144 1.80 3.89 -19.21
N TRP A 145 1.46 3.93 -17.91
CA TRP A 145 1.25 5.15 -17.14
C TRP A 145 2.40 5.39 -16.17
N LYS A 146 2.73 6.65 -15.92
CA LYS A 146 3.62 7.03 -14.83
C LYS A 146 2.82 7.16 -13.54
N CYS A 147 3.12 6.30 -12.57
CA CYS A 147 2.42 6.23 -11.30
C CYS A 147 3.32 6.66 -10.14
N GLY A 148 2.73 7.34 -9.15
CA GLY A 148 3.38 7.66 -7.89
C GLY A 148 2.59 7.10 -6.72
N ILE A 149 3.20 7.07 -5.53
CA ILE A 149 2.55 6.65 -4.28
C ILE A 149 2.82 7.70 -3.21
N LEU A 150 1.75 8.11 -2.51
CA LEU A 150 1.82 8.94 -1.30
C LEU A 150 0.83 8.39 -0.26
N ILE A 151 1.31 8.08 0.96
CA ILE A 151 0.49 7.40 1.95
C ILE A 151 -0.17 8.39 2.92
N CYS A 152 -1.50 8.46 2.90
CA CYS A 152 -2.34 9.13 3.90
C CYS A 152 -1.88 10.56 4.20
N TYR A 153 -1.29 10.85 5.36
CA TYR A 153 -0.84 12.20 5.75
C TYR A 153 0.16 12.83 4.77
N ASP A 154 0.94 12.03 4.04
CA ASP A 154 1.86 12.54 3.03
C ASP A 154 1.13 13.37 1.96
N ASN A 155 -0.15 13.08 1.70
CA ASN A 155 -0.99 13.80 0.74
C ASN A 155 -1.44 15.19 1.23
N ASN A 156 -1.40 15.44 2.54
CA ASN A 156 -1.76 16.72 3.12
C ASN A 156 -0.63 17.75 3.01
N ILE A 157 0.54 17.30 2.57
CA ILE A 157 1.72 18.14 2.38
C ILE A 157 1.83 18.43 0.88
N ILE A 158 1.52 19.67 0.50
CA ILE A 158 1.42 20.07 -0.91
C ILE A 158 2.74 19.87 -1.67
N GLU A 159 3.87 19.99 -0.99
CA GLU A 159 5.20 19.77 -1.56
C GLU A 159 5.38 18.33 -2.03
N ASN A 160 4.83 17.34 -1.29
CA ASN A 160 4.93 15.92 -1.66
C ASN A 160 4.15 15.64 -2.95
N VAL A 161 2.91 16.14 -3.04
CA VAL A 161 2.09 15.97 -4.24
C VAL A 161 2.76 16.67 -5.42
N ARG A 162 3.22 17.91 -5.21
CA ARG A 162 3.91 18.70 -6.24
C ARG A 162 5.20 18.01 -6.71
N ALA A 163 6.03 17.52 -5.79
CA ALA A 163 7.28 16.83 -6.12
C ALA A 163 7.01 15.55 -6.95
N THR A 164 6.06 14.73 -6.50
CA THR A 164 5.67 13.49 -7.21
C THR A 164 5.16 13.80 -8.62
N THR A 165 4.35 14.85 -8.79
CA THR A 165 3.87 15.29 -10.09
C THR A 165 5.01 15.83 -10.98
N LEU A 166 5.93 16.62 -10.43
CA LEU A 166 7.09 17.13 -11.18
C LEU A 166 8.08 16.03 -11.60
N LEU A 167 8.11 14.92 -10.87
CA LEU A 167 8.84 13.71 -11.28
C LEU A 167 8.15 12.94 -12.40
N GLY A 168 6.97 13.38 -12.85
CA GLY A 168 6.28 12.90 -14.02
C GLY A 168 5.11 11.95 -13.73
N ALA A 169 4.63 11.83 -12.48
CA ALA A 169 3.47 11.00 -12.18
C ALA A 169 2.19 11.57 -12.83
N ASP A 170 1.52 10.75 -13.64
CA ASP A 170 0.20 11.00 -14.20
C ASP A 170 -0.90 10.59 -13.22
N ILE A 171 -0.63 9.54 -12.43
CA ILE A 171 -1.54 8.96 -11.44
C ILE A 171 -0.80 8.85 -10.12
N ILE A 172 -1.43 9.26 -9.00
CA ILE A 172 -0.87 9.09 -7.67
C ILE A 172 -1.82 8.22 -6.84
N PHE A 173 -1.33 7.04 -6.41
CA PHE A 173 -2.05 6.19 -5.46
C PHE A 173 -1.92 6.76 -4.06
N MET A 174 -3.06 7.04 -3.42
CA MET A 174 -3.13 7.70 -2.12
C MET A 174 -3.90 6.85 -1.09
N PRO A 175 -3.32 5.71 -0.64
CA PRO A 175 -3.99 4.86 0.35
C PRO A 175 -4.16 5.57 1.68
N HIS A 176 -5.34 5.44 2.29
CA HIS A 176 -5.69 6.03 3.57
C HIS A 176 -6.26 5.00 4.55
N VAL A 177 -6.05 5.25 5.84
CA VAL A 177 -6.89 4.77 6.93
C VAL A 177 -7.33 5.98 7.73
N THR A 178 -8.60 6.35 7.60
CA THR A 178 -9.18 7.45 8.38
C THR A 178 -9.82 6.89 9.64
N MET A 179 -9.34 7.34 10.79
CA MET A 179 -9.97 7.00 12.07
C MET A 179 -11.14 7.96 12.31
N CYS A 180 -12.36 7.44 12.30
CA CYS A 180 -13.51 8.16 12.83
C CYS A 180 -13.44 8.15 14.35
N THR A 181 -13.46 9.33 14.97
CA THR A 181 -13.68 9.43 16.41
C THR A 181 -15.18 9.38 16.71
N PRO A 182 -15.61 8.92 17.88
CA PRO A 182 -17.03 8.93 18.26
C PRO A 182 -17.70 10.30 18.13
N SER A 183 -16.93 11.39 18.28
CA SER A 183 -17.39 12.77 18.13
C SER A 183 -17.75 13.18 16.70
N THR A 184 -17.40 12.38 15.68
CA THR A 184 -17.74 12.64 14.28
C THR A 184 -18.96 11.88 13.79
N ARG A 185 -19.64 11.12 14.66
CA ARG A 185 -20.94 10.53 14.33
C ARG A 185 -21.98 11.64 14.35
N PRO A 186 -22.77 11.81 13.28
CA PRO A 186 -23.95 12.65 13.34
C PRO A 186 -24.86 12.15 14.47
N GLY A 187 -25.32 13.04 15.34
CA GLY A 187 -26.29 12.74 16.36
C GLY A 187 -27.66 12.35 15.79
#